data_08f5567f761b63024615dea4593641ce
#
_entry.id   08f5567f761b63024615dea4593641ce
#
_cell.length_a   1.000
_cell.length_b   1.000
_cell.length_c   1.000
_cell.angle_alpha   90.00
_cell.angle_beta   90.00
_cell.angle_gamma   90.00
#
_symmetry.space_group_name_H-M   'P 1'
#
loop_
_entity.id
_entity.type
_entity.pdbx_description
1 polymer ?
#
loop_
_entity_poly.entity_id
_entity_poly.type
_entity_poly.pdbx_seq_one_letter_code
_entity_poly.pdbx_strand_id
1 'polypeptide(L)'
;GKSTLCAALMLSGWRLLSDELGLLDMKTRQIWGMARPLNLKNQSIDIIRQFAPSAEFSDPVPDTTKGLVALLKPGSDSVARRQQPAQVRWVVLPRYQPQAAPRLSRMDRAEAVMVMAEQSFNYHIHGEQGFDALVHLCRISECFKFEYSQLDEGVKAINAMAAAS
;
A
#
# COMPACT_ATOMS: atom_id res chain seq x y z
N GLY A 1 -9.51 -0.32 -3.63
CA GLY A 1 -8.80 0.95 -3.49
C GLY A 1 -7.31 0.83 -3.15
N LYS A 2 -6.88 -0.17 -2.36
CA LYS A 2 -5.47 -0.28 -1.91
C LYS A 2 -4.48 -0.35 -3.09
N SER A 3 -4.62 -1.32 -3.98
CA SER A 3 -3.68 -1.51 -5.11
C SER A 3 -3.68 -0.31 -6.07
N THR A 4 -4.83 0.32 -6.30
CA THR A 4 -4.93 1.53 -7.14
C THR A 4 -4.14 2.69 -6.54
N LEU A 5 -4.31 2.96 -5.24
CA LEU A 5 -3.55 4.00 -4.55
C LEU A 5 -2.06 3.68 -4.50
N CYS A 6 -1.69 2.42 -4.25
CA CYS A 6 -0.31 1.96 -4.24
C CYS A 6 0.36 2.16 -5.62
N ALA A 7 -0.33 1.82 -6.70
CA ALA A 7 0.12 2.06 -8.08
C ALA A 7 0.33 3.55 -8.37
N ALA A 8 -0.64 4.39 -7.99
CA ALA A 8 -0.55 5.82 -8.21
C ALA A 8 0.60 6.48 -7.43
N LEU A 9 0.82 6.07 -6.18
CA LEU A 9 1.96 6.53 -5.38
C LEU A 9 3.29 6.11 -6.02
N MET A 10 3.42 4.86 -6.46
CA MET A 10 4.61 4.39 -7.18
C MET A 10 4.86 5.21 -8.45
N LEU A 11 3.85 5.46 -9.26
CA LEU A 11 3.94 6.27 -10.48
C LEU A 11 4.22 7.75 -10.20
N SER A 12 3.97 8.20 -8.97
CA SER A 12 4.29 9.55 -8.48
C SER A 12 5.66 9.64 -7.80
N GLY A 13 6.51 8.61 -7.91
CA GLY A 13 7.89 8.62 -7.43
C GLY A 13 8.14 7.92 -6.08
N TRP A 14 7.13 7.33 -5.47
CA TRP A 14 7.34 6.51 -4.29
C TRP A 14 7.97 5.17 -4.65
N ARG A 15 8.92 4.71 -3.84
CA ARG A 15 9.47 3.37 -3.99
C ARG A 15 8.44 2.32 -3.57
N LEU A 16 8.04 1.46 -4.49
CA LEU A 16 7.20 0.32 -4.19
C LEU A 16 8.01 -0.75 -3.46
N LEU A 17 7.54 -1.19 -2.32
CA LEU A 17 8.01 -2.42 -1.67
C LEU A 17 7.16 -3.61 -2.10
N SER A 18 5.84 -3.50 -1.98
CA SER A 18 4.85 -4.48 -2.45
C SER A 18 3.46 -3.85 -2.44
N ASP A 19 2.56 -4.32 -3.28
CA ASP A 19 1.13 -3.96 -3.25
C ASP A 19 0.27 -5.02 -2.53
N GLU A 20 0.84 -6.19 -2.25
CA GLU A 20 0.12 -7.32 -1.67
C GLU A 20 0.68 -7.75 -0.30
N LEU A 21 1.97 -8.04 -0.20
CA LEU A 21 2.59 -8.58 1.01
C LEU A 21 3.77 -7.73 1.46
N GLY A 22 3.66 -7.11 2.63
CA GLY A 22 4.79 -6.52 3.35
C GLY A 22 5.50 -7.57 4.20
N LEU A 23 6.80 -7.80 3.97
CA LEU A 23 7.58 -8.78 4.71
C LEU A 23 8.24 -8.10 5.92
N LEU A 24 7.62 -8.25 7.10
CA LEU A 24 8.17 -7.70 8.34
C LEU A 24 9.27 -8.61 8.89
N ASP A 25 10.49 -8.10 8.99
CA ASP A 25 11.58 -8.77 9.69
C ASP A 25 11.36 -8.68 11.20
N MET A 26 11.24 -9.83 11.84
CA MET A 26 10.92 -9.95 13.26
C MET A 26 12.06 -9.47 14.18
N LYS A 27 13.29 -9.41 13.69
CA LYS A 27 14.46 -8.95 14.45
C LYS A 27 14.72 -7.47 14.27
N THR A 28 14.80 -7.02 13.01
CA THR A 28 15.12 -5.62 12.68
C THR A 28 13.90 -4.70 12.71
N ARG A 29 12.68 -5.28 12.68
CA ARG A 29 11.41 -4.55 12.61
C ARG A 29 11.28 -3.68 11.35
N GLN A 30 12.03 -4.00 10.32
CA GLN A 30 11.97 -3.35 9.02
C GLN A 30 11.10 -4.14 8.06
N ILE A 31 10.55 -3.45 7.06
CA ILE A 31 9.80 -4.07 5.97
C ILE A 31 10.71 -4.31 4.79
N TRP A 32 10.77 -5.55 4.33
CA TRP A 32 11.43 -5.94 3.10
C TRP A 32 10.45 -5.89 1.93
N GLY A 33 10.96 -5.49 0.79
CA GLY A 33 10.19 -5.39 -0.44
C GLY A 33 10.16 -6.67 -1.25
N MET A 34 9.06 -6.82 -1.97
CA MET A 34 8.90 -7.78 -3.07
C MET A 34 8.40 -7.00 -4.28
N ALA A 35 9.31 -6.31 -4.98
CA ALA A 35 8.98 -5.47 -6.14
C ALA A 35 8.53 -6.34 -7.33
N ARG A 36 7.30 -6.84 -7.28
CA ARG A 36 6.62 -7.58 -8.34
C ARG A 36 5.74 -6.65 -9.16
N PRO A 37 5.34 -7.03 -10.38
CA PRO A 37 4.28 -6.33 -11.09
C PRO A 37 3.00 -6.24 -10.25
N LEU A 38 2.40 -5.05 -10.23
CA LEU A 38 1.16 -4.83 -9.48
C LEU A 38 -0.02 -5.42 -10.25
N ASN A 39 -0.85 -6.16 -9.53
CA ASN A 39 -2.02 -6.81 -10.09
C ASN A 39 -3.24 -5.88 -10.02
N LEU A 40 -3.56 -5.19 -11.12
CA LEU A 40 -4.71 -4.31 -11.23
C LEU A 40 -5.89 -5.02 -11.89
N LYS A 41 -7.11 -4.69 -11.44
CA LYS A 41 -8.34 -5.39 -11.80
C LYS A 41 -9.42 -4.43 -12.25
N ASN A 42 -10.13 -4.82 -13.30
CA ASN A 42 -11.32 -4.11 -13.78
C ASN A 42 -11.07 -2.59 -13.95
N GLN A 43 -11.91 -1.76 -13.37
CA GLN A 43 -11.83 -0.30 -13.45
C GLN A 43 -10.48 0.28 -12.97
N SER A 44 -9.76 -0.41 -12.08
CA SER A 44 -8.45 0.07 -11.62
C SER A 44 -7.44 0.20 -12.76
N ILE A 45 -7.57 -0.62 -13.81
CA ILE A 45 -6.70 -0.58 -14.98
C ILE A 45 -6.90 0.75 -15.72
N ASP A 46 -8.14 1.11 -16.01
CA ASP A 46 -8.46 2.33 -16.74
C ASP A 46 -8.17 3.58 -15.91
N ILE A 47 -8.44 3.54 -14.61
CA ILE A 47 -8.12 4.63 -13.69
C ILE A 47 -6.61 4.91 -13.69
N ILE A 48 -5.76 3.88 -13.62
CA ILE A 48 -4.31 4.08 -13.64
C ILE A 48 -3.80 4.48 -15.02
N ARG A 49 -4.38 3.98 -16.11
CA ARG A 49 -4.06 4.44 -17.47
C ARG A 49 -4.37 5.92 -17.68
N GLN A 50 -5.47 6.41 -17.12
CA GLN A 50 -5.83 7.82 -17.16
C GLN A 50 -4.90 8.66 -16.28
N PHE A 51 -4.57 8.17 -15.09
CA PHE A 51 -3.66 8.85 -14.15
C PHE A 51 -2.24 8.98 -14.70
N ALA A 52 -1.73 7.93 -15.35
CA ALA A 52 -0.38 7.89 -15.91
C ALA A 52 -0.39 7.19 -17.29
N PRO A 53 -0.62 7.93 -18.40
CA PRO A 53 -0.72 7.35 -19.74
C PRO A 53 0.55 6.64 -20.22
N SER A 54 1.72 6.97 -19.66
CA SER A 54 3.01 6.33 -19.96
C SER A 54 3.28 5.05 -19.17
N ALA A 55 2.37 4.66 -18.26
CA ALA A 55 2.54 3.44 -17.47
C ALA A 55 2.49 2.18 -18.33
N GLU A 56 3.45 1.29 -18.14
CA GLU A 56 3.58 0.04 -18.89
C GLU A 56 2.75 -1.08 -18.25
N PHE A 57 1.83 -1.65 -19.01
CA PHE A 57 0.99 -2.78 -18.60
C PHE A 57 1.25 -4.00 -19.45
N SER A 58 1.02 -5.18 -18.87
CA SER A 58 0.80 -6.38 -19.69
C SER A 58 -0.51 -6.28 -20.45
N ASP A 59 -0.69 -7.14 -21.46
CA ASP A 59 -1.99 -7.33 -22.05
C ASP A 59 -3.01 -7.77 -21.00
N PRO A 60 -4.23 -7.20 -21.00
CA PRO A 60 -5.27 -7.60 -20.07
C PRO A 60 -5.70 -9.05 -20.32
N VAL A 61 -5.82 -9.83 -19.28
CA VAL A 61 -6.25 -11.23 -19.32
C VAL A 61 -7.55 -11.39 -18.53
N PRO A 62 -8.57 -12.07 -19.07
CA PRO A 62 -9.76 -12.41 -18.29
C PRO A 62 -9.40 -13.45 -17.25
N ASP A 63 -9.66 -13.13 -15.98
CA ASP A 63 -9.60 -14.08 -14.86
C ASP A 63 -11.03 -14.51 -14.53
N THR A 64 -11.29 -15.82 -14.54
CA THR A 64 -12.64 -16.40 -14.35
C THR A 64 -13.26 -16.02 -13.01
N THR A 65 -12.47 -15.67 -11.99
CA THR A 65 -12.96 -15.35 -10.63
C THR A 65 -12.89 -13.86 -10.29
N LYS A 66 -12.06 -13.08 -10.98
CA LYS A 66 -11.73 -11.70 -10.60
C LYS A 66 -11.98 -10.65 -11.70
N GLY A 67 -12.53 -11.07 -12.83
CA GLY A 67 -12.78 -10.22 -13.99
C GLY A 67 -11.52 -9.97 -14.83
N LEU A 68 -11.37 -8.76 -15.38
CA LEU A 68 -10.22 -8.39 -16.20
C LEU A 68 -9.02 -8.05 -15.28
N VAL A 69 -7.85 -8.60 -15.62
CA VAL A 69 -6.61 -8.40 -14.85
C VAL A 69 -5.50 -7.93 -15.78
N ALA A 70 -4.74 -6.92 -15.38
CA ALA A 70 -3.50 -6.51 -16.04
C ALA A 70 -2.40 -6.27 -15.01
N LEU A 71 -1.17 -6.59 -15.39
CA LEU A 71 0.00 -6.39 -14.56
C LEU A 71 0.64 -5.04 -14.91
N LEU A 72 0.75 -4.16 -13.92
CA LEU A 72 1.48 -2.90 -14.05
C LEU A 72 2.95 -3.14 -13.72
N LYS A 73 3.85 -2.72 -14.60
CA LYS A 73 5.30 -2.80 -14.41
C LYS A 73 5.73 -1.94 -13.21
N PRO A 74 6.52 -2.48 -12.27
CA PRO A 74 7.06 -1.69 -11.17
C PRO A 74 8.08 -0.68 -11.66
N GLY A 75 8.22 0.44 -10.95
CA GLY A 75 9.23 1.45 -11.23
C GLY A 75 10.66 0.89 -11.13
N SER A 76 11.56 1.34 -12.00
CA SER A 76 12.95 0.88 -12.07
C SER A 76 13.70 1.05 -10.74
N ASP A 77 13.47 2.16 -10.03
CA ASP A 77 14.05 2.40 -8.69
C ASP A 77 13.59 1.35 -7.68
N SER A 78 12.32 0.96 -7.70
CA SER A 78 11.77 -0.09 -6.82
C SER A 78 12.45 -1.44 -7.06
N VAL A 79 12.71 -1.79 -8.32
CA VAL A 79 13.40 -3.02 -8.70
C VAL A 79 14.89 -2.96 -8.33
N ALA A 80 15.56 -1.85 -8.62
CA ALA A 80 16.97 -1.67 -8.31
C ALA A 80 17.27 -1.76 -6.81
N ARG A 81 16.39 -1.19 -5.99
CA ARG A 81 16.53 -1.16 -4.52
C ARG A 81 15.73 -2.25 -3.78
N ARG A 82 15.34 -3.33 -4.45
CA ARG A 82 14.53 -4.41 -3.88
C ARG A 82 15.12 -5.08 -2.63
N GLN A 83 16.44 -5.02 -2.47
CA GLN A 83 17.15 -5.57 -1.30
C GLN A 83 17.36 -4.53 -0.18
N GLN A 84 16.82 -3.33 -0.30
CA GLN A 84 16.90 -2.30 0.73
C GLN A 84 15.61 -2.29 1.53
N PRO A 85 15.62 -2.70 2.80
CA PRO A 85 14.44 -2.62 3.66
C PRO A 85 14.10 -1.17 3.98
N ALA A 86 12.91 -0.95 4.54
CA ALA A 86 12.45 0.35 4.97
C ALA A 86 11.86 0.26 6.39
N GLN A 87 11.98 1.37 7.13
CA GLN A 87 11.25 1.55 8.38
C GLN A 87 9.84 2.02 8.08
N VAL A 88 8.88 1.53 8.86
CA VAL A 88 7.50 2.00 8.78
C VAL A 88 7.39 3.32 9.52
N ARG A 89 6.95 4.36 8.82
CA ARG A 89 6.69 5.66 9.41
C ARG A 89 5.19 5.91 9.59
N TRP A 90 4.40 5.42 8.65
CA TRP A 90 2.95 5.56 8.69
C TRP A 90 2.25 4.23 8.40
N VAL A 91 1.17 3.99 9.10
CA VAL A 91 0.16 2.97 8.78
C VAL A 91 -1.08 3.71 8.30
N VAL A 92 -1.41 3.56 7.03
CA VAL A 92 -2.54 4.25 6.42
C VAL A 92 -3.55 3.22 5.94
N LEU A 93 -4.79 3.31 6.41
CA LEU A 93 -5.91 2.47 5.98
C LEU A 93 -6.78 3.21 4.97
N PRO A 94 -6.54 3.04 3.65
CA PRO A 94 -7.28 3.77 2.64
C PRO A 94 -8.68 3.19 2.43
N ARG A 95 -9.66 4.07 2.38
CA ARG A 95 -11.05 3.76 2.04
C ARG A 95 -11.51 4.68 0.92
N TYR A 96 -11.90 4.08 -0.21
CA TYR A 96 -12.59 4.82 -1.25
C TYR A 96 -14.00 5.16 -0.77
N GLN A 97 -14.35 6.44 -0.81
CA GLN A 97 -15.67 6.94 -0.46
C GLN A 97 -16.15 7.90 -1.55
N PRO A 98 -17.21 7.57 -2.32
CA PRO A 98 -17.70 8.45 -3.37
C PRO A 98 -17.94 9.87 -2.86
N GLN A 99 -17.52 10.87 -3.65
CA GLN A 99 -17.67 12.30 -3.38
C GLN A 99 -16.97 12.82 -2.10
N ALA A 100 -16.20 11.99 -1.40
CA ALA A 100 -15.45 12.45 -0.24
C ALA A 100 -14.22 13.26 -0.65
N ALA A 101 -13.99 14.39 0.00
CA ALA A 101 -12.71 15.06 -0.02
C ALA A 101 -11.64 14.23 0.70
N PRO A 102 -10.35 14.32 0.31
CA PRO A 102 -9.29 13.60 0.99
C PRO A 102 -9.21 13.97 2.46
N ARG A 103 -9.28 12.96 3.34
CA ARG A 103 -9.25 13.17 4.78
C ARG A 103 -8.41 12.10 5.46
N LEU A 104 -7.33 12.52 6.11
CA LEU A 104 -6.53 11.71 7.03
C LEU A 104 -7.03 11.95 8.46
N SER A 105 -7.51 10.91 9.11
CA SER A 105 -7.94 10.94 10.51
C SER A 105 -7.03 10.04 11.33
N ARG A 106 -6.46 10.56 12.43
CA ARG A 106 -5.65 9.74 13.33
C ARG A 106 -6.47 8.55 13.84
N MET A 107 -5.83 7.41 13.88
CA MET A 107 -6.41 6.17 14.38
C MET A 107 -5.73 5.78 15.69
N ASP A 108 -6.51 5.24 16.63
CA ASP A 108 -5.97 4.67 17.86
C ASP A 108 -5.01 3.51 17.55
N ARG A 109 -3.93 3.41 18.34
CA ARG A 109 -2.91 2.39 18.12
C ARG A 109 -3.41 0.98 18.36
N ALA A 110 -4.29 0.79 19.34
CA ALA A 110 -4.86 -0.53 19.61
C ALA A 110 -5.78 -0.96 18.46
N GLU A 111 -6.58 -0.04 17.92
CA GLU A 111 -7.37 -0.30 16.70
C GLU A 111 -6.45 -0.66 15.52
N ALA A 112 -5.33 0.06 15.34
CA ALA A 112 -4.37 -0.22 14.27
C ALA A 112 -3.77 -1.62 14.40
N VAL A 113 -3.37 -2.04 15.61
CA VAL A 113 -2.84 -3.38 15.88
C VAL A 113 -3.87 -4.45 15.50
N MET A 114 -5.13 -4.28 15.89
CA MET A 114 -6.20 -5.24 15.59
C MET A 114 -6.41 -5.39 14.08
N VAL A 115 -6.51 -4.28 13.35
CA VAL A 115 -6.66 -4.31 11.89
C VAL A 115 -5.43 -4.94 11.21
N MET A 116 -4.22 -4.63 11.69
CA MET A 116 -2.99 -5.22 11.15
C MET A 116 -2.92 -6.72 11.42
N ALA A 117 -3.35 -7.20 12.58
CA ALA A 117 -3.42 -8.62 12.90
C ALA A 117 -4.39 -9.37 11.98
N GLU A 118 -5.58 -8.81 11.74
CA GLU A 118 -6.57 -9.38 10.79
C GLU A 118 -6.06 -9.44 9.35
N GLN A 119 -5.20 -8.50 8.95
CA GLN A 119 -4.61 -8.45 7.60
C GLN A 119 -3.29 -9.24 7.49
N SER A 120 -2.77 -9.77 8.58
CA SER A 120 -1.49 -10.51 8.59
C SER A 120 -1.72 -11.98 8.25
N PHE A 121 -1.09 -12.43 7.17
CA PHE A 121 -1.31 -13.76 6.60
C PHE A 121 -0.93 -14.91 7.54
N ASN A 122 0.16 -14.79 8.29
CA ASN A 122 0.71 -15.82 9.16
C ASN A 122 0.78 -15.41 10.64
N TYR A 123 -0.01 -14.45 11.05
CA TYR A 123 -0.06 -13.93 12.42
C TYR A 123 -0.21 -15.04 13.46
N HIS A 124 -1.16 -15.97 13.23
CA HIS A 124 -1.47 -17.08 14.12
C HIS A 124 -0.30 -18.08 14.29
N ILE A 125 0.63 -18.15 13.33
CA ILE A 125 1.81 -19.03 13.40
C ILE A 125 2.86 -18.43 14.36
N HIS A 126 2.99 -17.11 14.40
CA HIS A 126 3.98 -16.41 15.21
C HIS A 126 3.51 -16.11 16.63
N GLY A 127 2.21 -16.24 16.93
CA GLY A 127 1.63 -16.06 18.26
C GLY A 127 2.07 -14.75 18.92
N GLU A 128 2.60 -14.83 20.14
CA GLU A 128 3.04 -13.68 20.92
C GLU A 128 4.08 -12.82 20.20
N GLN A 129 5.04 -13.43 19.51
CA GLN A 129 6.06 -12.68 18.76
C GLN A 129 5.46 -11.88 17.61
N GLY A 130 4.44 -12.43 16.93
CA GLY A 130 3.68 -11.74 15.90
C GLY A 130 2.94 -10.53 16.46
N PHE A 131 2.29 -10.70 17.61
CA PHE A 131 1.60 -9.62 18.32
C PHE A 131 2.59 -8.50 18.71
N ASP A 132 3.68 -8.83 19.36
CA ASP A 132 4.71 -7.87 19.76
C ASP A 132 5.30 -7.10 18.58
N ALA A 133 5.46 -7.78 17.43
CA ALA A 133 5.93 -7.13 16.22
C ALA A 133 4.95 -6.07 15.70
N LEU A 134 3.65 -6.38 15.68
CA LEU A 134 2.61 -5.43 15.26
C LEU A 134 2.45 -4.28 16.26
N VAL A 135 2.47 -4.56 17.56
CA VAL A 135 2.43 -3.54 18.62
C VAL A 135 3.62 -2.58 18.47
N HIS A 136 4.83 -3.13 18.28
CA HIS A 136 6.02 -2.30 18.07
C HIS A 136 5.87 -1.42 16.83
N LEU A 137 5.44 -1.99 15.70
CA LEU A 137 5.24 -1.28 14.44
C LEU A 137 4.24 -0.12 14.62
N CYS A 138 3.08 -0.36 15.22
CA CYS A 138 2.08 0.67 15.47
C CYS A 138 2.53 1.71 16.52
N ARG A 139 3.47 1.34 17.41
CA ARG A 139 4.03 2.27 18.40
C ARG A 139 5.01 3.27 17.78
N ILE A 140 5.83 2.84 16.83
CA ILE A 140 6.85 3.69 16.19
C ILE A 140 6.32 4.47 14.99
N SER A 141 5.12 4.13 14.49
CA SER A 141 4.48 4.79 13.35
C SER A 141 3.29 5.63 13.78
N GLU A 142 2.88 6.55 12.91
CA GLU A 142 1.60 7.23 13.01
C GLU A 142 0.55 6.46 12.22
N CYS A 143 -0.64 6.25 12.80
CA CYS A 143 -1.70 5.45 12.21
C CYS A 143 -2.87 6.33 11.77
N PHE A 144 -3.36 6.15 10.54
CA PHE A 144 -4.40 6.96 9.95
C PHE A 144 -5.46 6.10 9.24
N LYS A 145 -6.72 6.51 9.36
CA LYS A 145 -7.78 6.22 8.39
C LYS A 145 -7.69 7.27 7.29
N PHE A 146 -7.81 6.84 6.05
CA PHE A 146 -7.70 7.74 4.91
C PHE A 146 -8.91 7.56 3.99
N GLU A 147 -9.77 8.57 3.92
CA GLU A 147 -10.90 8.60 3.01
C GLU A 147 -10.59 9.51 1.82
N TYR A 148 -10.97 9.08 0.62
CA TYR A 148 -10.81 9.86 -0.61
C TYR A 148 -11.71 9.34 -1.73
N SER A 149 -12.00 10.16 -2.73
CA SER A 149 -12.72 9.78 -3.94
C SER A 149 -11.91 9.97 -5.21
N GLN A 150 -11.15 11.05 -5.33
CA GLN A 150 -10.33 11.34 -6.49
C GLN A 150 -8.89 10.88 -6.24
N LEU A 151 -8.32 10.12 -7.19
CA LEU A 151 -7.02 9.49 -7.01
C LEU A 151 -5.89 10.49 -6.88
N ASP A 152 -5.87 11.51 -7.73
CA ASP A 152 -4.85 12.58 -7.71
C ASP A 152 -4.90 13.41 -6.42
N GLU A 153 -6.09 13.68 -5.90
CA GLU A 153 -6.23 14.34 -4.60
C GLU A 153 -5.74 13.45 -3.47
N GLY A 154 -6.05 12.14 -3.56
CA GLY A 154 -5.55 11.14 -2.63
C GLY A 154 -4.01 11.08 -2.60
N VAL A 155 -3.37 11.06 -3.76
CA VAL A 155 -1.91 11.09 -3.88
C VAL A 155 -1.33 12.39 -3.32
N LYS A 156 -1.94 13.55 -3.66
CA LYS A 156 -1.51 14.86 -3.11
C LYS A 156 -1.58 14.89 -1.59
N ALA A 157 -2.65 14.34 -0.99
CA ALA A 157 -2.80 14.31 0.47
C ALA A 157 -1.71 13.44 1.14
N ILE A 158 -1.38 12.28 0.59
CA ILE A 158 -0.29 11.44 1.09
C ILE A 158 1.07 12.11 0.92
N ASN A 159 1.32 12.77 -0.23
CA ASN A 159 2.55 13.53 -0.45
C ASN A 159 2.70 14.70 0.53
N ALA A 160 1.61 15.43 0.81
CA ALA A 160 1.61 16.51 1.79
C ALA A 160 1.90 16.00 3.21
N MET A 161 1.30 14.87 3.61
CA MET A 161 1.61 14.21 4.88
C MET A 161 3.10 13.86 4.99
N ALA A 162 3.67 13.30 3.93
CA ALA A 162 5.08 12.90 3.92
C ALA A 162 6.04 14.10 3.94
N ALA A 163 5.67 15.22 3.34
CA ALA A 163 6.48 16.43 3.33
C ALA A 163 6.45 17.20 4.67
N ALA A 164 5.41 17.01 5.47
CA ALA A 164 5.23 17.66 6.76
C ALA A 164 5.90 16.93 7.95
N SER A 165 6.61 15.83 7.69
CA SER A 165 7.08 14.90 8.72
C SER A 165 8.60 14.89 8.88
#